data_65d6417b3db5767155aff5222d3a9579
#
_entry.id   65d6417b3db5767155aff5222d3a9579
#
_cell.length_a   1.000
_cell.length_b   1.000
_cell.length_c   1.000
_cell.angle_alpha   90.00
_cell.angle_beta   90.00
_cell.angle_gamma   90.00
#
_symmetry.space_group_name_H-M   'P 1'
#
loop_
_entity.id
_entity.type
_entity.pdbx_description
1 polymer ?
#
loop_
_entity_poly.entity_id
_entity_poly.type
_entity_poly.pdbx_seq_one_letter_code
_entity_poly.pdbx_strand_id
1 'polypeptide(L)'
;MKDPFYYESGFDIDDEQFKKILLLREAHFSGSFEEMKECYADEDFLGADPDISIEDIDYLAKIESSNETILTQALLSERDWEEIQKAKAAYEFLEDSDPESLTGKIANLILTAPFSTSLDRDAVIAEGEAIVPDIIKILDTLDLFHPLFPGFGLAPQRLIDCLGHIRSPLAIRPLFEMIGSPQTAEYDDEIASALAKIGSPAKQFLFSLLSSSPITKDHETASFCLAYFDDDEVVNFAKEQLFRPELIQFPHTIFHLANISLQTKEDPSFIEKLKRNLPKDLPSFLREEILKMIP
;
A
#
# COMPACT_ATOMS: atom_id res chain seq x y z
N MET A 1 -10.60 -15.53 -42.35
CA MET A 1 -9.88 -16.43 -41.44
C MET A 1 -10.62 -16.32 -40.12
N LYS A 2 -11.28 -17.39 -39.65
CA LYS A 2 -11.94 -17.36 -38.33
C LYS A 2 -10.83 -17.39 -37.29
N ASP A 3 -10.93 -16.48 -36.30
CA ASP A 3 -10.06 -16.38 -35.14
C ASP A 3 -10.03 -17.76 -34.44
N PRO A 4 -8.86 -18.38 -34.21
CA PRO A 4 -8.77 -19.72 -33.62
C PRO A 4 -9.28 -19.79 -32.17
N PHE A 5 -9.59 -18.67 -31.55
CA PHE A 5 -10.04 -18.56 -30.15
C PHE A 5 -11.57 -18.48 -29.96
N TYR A 6 -12.36 -18.50 -31.05
CA TYR A 6 -13.83 -18.61 -30.93
C TYR A 6 -14.22 -20.07 -30.68
N TYR A 7 -14.11 -20.52 -29.44
CA TYR A 7 -14.74 -21.76 -29.00
C TYR A 7 -16.10 -21.48 -28.37
N GLU A 8 -17.10 -22.29 -28.77
CA GLU A 8 -18.48 -22.37 -28.27
C GLU A 8 -18.55 -22.83 -26.79
N SER A 9 -17.81 -22.23 -25.88
CA SER A 9 -18.00 -22.37 -24.46
C SER A 9 -18.40 -20.99 -23.92
N GLY A 10 -19.59 -20.88 -23.32
CA GLY A 10 -20.19 -19.64 -22.86
C GLY A 10 -19.46 -18.96 -21.69
N PHE A 11 -18.13 -18.92 -21.77
CA PHE A 11 -17.24 -18.14 -20.95
C PHE A 11 -16.71 -16.99 -21.82
N ASP A 12 -17.23 -15.81 -21.57
CA ASP A 12 -16.71 -14.54 -22.06
C ASP A 12 -15.49 -14.19 -21.18
N ILE A 13 -14.38 -14.91 -21.36
CA ILE A 13 -13.15 -14.60 -20.61
C ILE A 13 -12.39 -13.56 -21.43
N ASP A 14 -12.12 -12.42 -20.80
CA ASP A 14 -11.40 -11.30 -21.37
C ASP A 14 -9.93 -11.69 -21.66
N ASP A 15 -9.44 -11.41 -22.87
CA ASP A 15 -8.04 -11.60 -23.27
C ASP A 15 -7.06 -10.95 -22.27
N GLU A 16 -7.48 -9.90 -21.59
CA GLU A 16 -6.70 -9.18 -20.58
C GLU A 16 -6.53 -9.99 -19.29
N GLN A 17 -7.57 -10.72 -18.85
CA GLN A 17 -7.48 -11.64 -17.71
C GLN A 17 -6.57 -12.83 -18.00
N PHE A 18 -6.64 -13.40 -19.19
CA PHE A 18 -5.74 -14.47 -19.62
C PHE A 18 -4.29 -14.00 -19.65
N LYS A 19 -4.05 -12.83 -20.19
CA LYS A 19 -2.73 -12.20 -20.20
C LYS A 19 -2.21 -12.01 -18.77
N LYS A 20 -3.03 -11.53 -17.84
CA LYS A 20 -2.68 -11.35 -16.43
C LYS A 20 -2.24 -12.67 -15.78
N ILE A 21 -3.00 -13.75 -16.00
CA ILE A 21 -2.66 -15.09 -15.50
C ILE A 21 -1.30 -15.55 -16.04
N LEU A 22 -1.05 -15.38 -17.33
CA LEU A 22 0.22 -15.77 -17.95
C LEU A 22 1.40 -14.96 -17.42
N LEU A 23 1.23 -13.65 -17.21
CA LEU A 23 2.27 -12.80 -16.63
C LEU A 23 2.66 -13.28 -15.22
N LEU A 24 1.68 -13.54 -14.36
CA LEU A 24 1.92 -14.03 -13.00
C LEU A 24 2.54 -15.44 -13.02
N ARG A 25 2.04 -16.35 -13.89
CA ARG A 25 2.61 -17.68 -14.05
C ARG A 25 4.09 -17.65 -14.42
N GLU A 26 4.42 -16.83 -15.44
CA GLU A 26 5.80 -16.75 -15.93
C GLU A 26 6.75 -16.11 -14.92
N ALA A 27 6.27 -15.10 -14.18
CA ALA A 27 7.10 -14.37 -13.23
C ALA A 27 7.33 -15.16 -11.93
N HIS A 28 6.30 -15.81 -11.40
CA HIS A 28 6.32 -16.39 -10.06
C HIS A 28 6.42 -17.92 -10.01
N PHE A 29 5.92 -18.60 -11.03
CA PHE A 29 5.75 -20.05 -11.02
C PHE A 29 6.54 -20.74 -12.14
N SER A 30 7.60 -20.10 -12.64
CA SER A 30 8.49 -20.65 -13.66
C SER A 30 7.77 -21.21 -14.91
N GLY A 31 6.60 -20.67 -15.24
CA GLY A 31 5.75 -21.11 -16.33
C GLY A 31 4.84 -22.30 -16.00
N SER A 32 4.78 -22.75 -14.74
CA SER A 32 3.99 -23.90 -14.29
C SER A 32 2.59 -23.49 -13.83
N PHE A 33 1.54 -23.95 -14.56
CA PHE A 33 0.16 -23.84 -14.09
C PHE A 33 -0.12 -24.71 -12.87
N GLU A 34 0.56 -25.83 -12.70
CA GLU A 34 0.38 -26.73 -11.56
C GLU A 34 0.84 -26.08 -10.26
N GLU A 35 2.05 -25.50 -10.25
CA GLU A 35 2.56 -24.73 -9.11
C GLU A 35 1.68 -23.52 -8.78
N MET A 36 1.25 -22.77 -9.81
CA MET A 36 0.33 -21.65 -9.62
C MET A 36 -0.97 -22.11 -8.96
N LYS A 37 -1.56 -23.20 -9.44
CA LYS A 37 -2.80 -23.74 -8.91
C LYS A 37 -2.65 -24.23 -7.47
N GLU A 38 -1.55 -24.91 -7.14
CA GLU A 38 -1.26 -25.35 -5.78
C GLU A 38 -1.21 -24.17 -4.82
N CYS A 39 -0.50 -23.08 -5.20
CA CYS A 39 -0.46 -21.85 -4.40
C CYS A 39 -1.83 -21.19 -4.26
N TYR A 40 -2.62 -21.09 -5.35
CA TYR A 40 -3.96 -20.48 -5.31
C TYR A 40 -4.99 -21.32 -4.53
N ALA A 41 -4.73 -22.61 -4.34
CA ALA A 41 -5.56 -23.49 -3.52
C ALA A 41 -5.18 -23.47 -2.01
N ASP A 42 -4.04 -22.87 -1.66
CA ASP A 42 -3.55 -22.77 -0.30
C ASP A 42 -4.24 -21.58 0.41
N GLU A 43 -4.94 -21.85 1.52
CA GLU A 43 -5.63 -20.84 2.32
C GLU A 43 -4.66 -19.83 2.99
N ASP A 44 -3.40 -20.21 3.18
CA ASP A 44 -2.36 -19.32 3.74
C ASP A 44 -1.70 -18.43 2.69
N PHE A 45 -1.97 -18.64 1.39
CA PHE A 45 -1.45 -17.84 0.30
C PHE A 45 -2.27 -16.57 0.09
N LEU A 46 -1.73 -15.44 0.51
CA LEU A 46 -2.35 -14.11 0.42
C LEU A 46 -2.10 -13.40 -0.92
N GLY A 47 -1.19 -13.93 -1.75
CA GLY A 47 -0.80 -13.36 -3.04
C GLY A 47 -1.75 -13.70 -4.19
N ALA A 48 -2.82 -14.46 -3.92
CA ALA A 48 -3.81 -14.78 -4.93
C ALA A 48 -4.58 -13.52 -5.36
N ASP A 49 -4.61 -13.29 -6.67
CA ASP A 49 -5.44 -12.24 -7.24
C ASP A 49 -6.92 -12.66 -7.18
N PRO A 50 -7.81 -11.86 -6.57
CA PRO A 50 -9.21 -12.24 -6.36
C PRO A 50 -10.01 -12.40 -7.66
N ASP A 51 -9.53 -11.84 -8.77
CA ASP A 51 -10.17 -11.94 -10.07
C ASP A 51 -9.76 -13.21 -10.84
N ILE A 52 -8.80 -14.00 -10.31
CA ILE A 52 -8.31 -15.24 -10.94
C ILE A 52 -8.83 -16.43 -10.15
N SER A 53 -9.64 -17.26 -10.82
CA SER A 53 -10.14 -18.53 -10.27
C SER A 53 -9.24 -19.72 -10.62
N ILE A 54 -9.34 -20.80 -9.84
CA ILE A 54 -8.68 -22.07 -10.15
C ILE A 54 -9.20 -22.64 -11.48
N GLU A 55 -10.48 -22.42 -11.79
CA GLU A 55 -11.11 -22.83 -13.04
C GLU A 55 -10.48 -22.13 -14.26
N ASP A 56 -10.10 -20.85 -14.12
CA ASP A 56 -9.40 -20.11 -15.19
C ASP A 56 -8.00 -20.66 -15.41
N ILE A 57 -7.28 -20.98 -14.34
CA ILE A 57 -5.95 -21.61 -14.41
C ILE A 57 -6.05 -22.98 -15.08
N ASP A 58 -7.00 -23.83 -14.69
CA ASP A 58 -7.24 -25.15 -15.28
C ASP A 58 -7.62 -25.06 -16.77
N TYR A 59 -8.39 -24.04 -17.13
CA TYR A 59 -8.79 -23.81 -18.52
C TYR A 59 -7.58 -23.49 -19.40
N LEU A 60 -6.71 -22.58 -18.96
CA LEU A 60 -5.49 -22.23 -19.69
C LEU A 60 -4.50 -23.40 -19.77
N ALA A 61 -4.32 -24.14 -18.69
CA ALA A 61 -3.49 -25.35 -18.66
C ALA A 61 -3.96 -26.38 -19.69
N LYS A 62 -5.27 -26.55 -19.84
CA LYS A 62 -5.87 -27.44 -20.82
C LYS A 62 -5.61 -26.99 -22.26
N ILE A 63 -5.65 -25.69 -22.55
CA ILE A 63 -5.32 -25.15 -23.89
C ILE A 63 -3.85 -25.43 -24.21
N GLU A 64 -2.94 -25.23 -23.29
CA GLU A 64 -1.50 -25.47 -23.48
C GLU A 64 -1.11 -26.94 -23.53
N SER A 65 -1.97 -27.85 -23.06
CA SER A 65 -1.66 -29.29 -23.06
C SER A 65 -1.28 -29.87 -24.44
N SER A 66 -1.69 -29.20 -25.53
CA SER A 66 -1.38 -29.59 -26.91
C SER A 66 -0.18 -28.82 -27.51
N ASN A 67 0.20 -27.68 -26.95
CA ASN A 67 1.33 -26.84 -27.38
C ASN A 67 1.70 -25.87 -26.26
N GLU A 68 2.79 -26.14 -25.54
CA GLU A 68 3.26 -25.42 -24.32
C GLU A 68 3.51 -23.92 -24.51
N THR A 69 3.68 -23.44 -25.74
CA THR A 69 3.99 -22.01 -25.97
C THR A 69 2.88 -21.26 -26.68
N ILE A 70 1.74 -21.90 -26.95
CA ILE A 70 0.69 -21.29 -27.78
C ILE A 70 0.10 -20.03 -27.14
N LEU A 71 -0.15 -20.04 -25.82
CA LEU A 71 -0.74 -18.92 -25.11
C LEU A 71 0.26 -17.76 -24.97
N THR A 72 1.48 -18.05 -24.55
CA THR A 72 2.52 -17.02 -24.38
C THR A 72 2.88 -16.33 -25.68
N GLN A 73 2.97 -17.10 -26.80
CA GLN A 73 3.21 -16.53 -28.13
C GLN A 73 2.04 -15.67 -28.65
N ALA A 74 0.81 -16.01 -28.27
CA ALA A 74 -0.37 -15.29 -28.72
C ALA A 74 -0.68 -14.03 -27.91
N LEU A 75 -0.42 -14.05 -26.60
CA LEU A 75 -0.91 -13.04 -25.66
C LEU A 75 0.19 -12.16 -25.05
N LEU A 76 1.44 -12.65 -24.97
CA LEU A 76 2.53 -11.87 -24.38
C LEU A 76 3.33 -11.12 -25.45
N SER A 77 3.48 -9.81 -25.27
CA SER A 77 4.32 -8.96 -26.09
C SER A 77 5.79 -9.01 -25.65
N GLU A 78 6.69 -8.46 -26.47
CA GLU A 78 8.10 -8.29 -26.14
C GLU A 78 8.31 -7.49 -24.84
N ARG A 79 7.50 -6.44 -24.62
CA ARG A 79 7.51 -5.65 -23.39
C ARG A 79 7.08 -6.48 -22.16
N ASP A 80 6.10 -7.35 -22.31
CA ASP A 80 5.67 -8.23 -21.21
C ASP A 80 6.79 -9.17 -20.78
N TRP A 81 7.54 -9.71 -21.76
CA TRP A 81 8.72 -10.53 -21.49
C TRP A 81 9.85 -9.76 -20.82
N GLU A 82 10.07 -8.48 -21.16
CA GLU A 82 11.03 -7.63 -20.44
C GLU A 82 10.66 -7.46 -18.96
N GLU A 83 9.38 -7.23 -18.66
CA GLU A 83 8.91 -7.12 -17.26
C GLU A 83 9.02 -8.47 -16.50
N ILE A 84 8.67 -9.60 -17.14
CA ILE A 84 8.87 -10.95 -16.57
C ILE A 84 10.35 -11.18 -16.24
N GLN A 85 11.27 -10.84 -17.16
CA GLN A 85 12.70 -11.02 -16.92
C GLN A 85 13.22 -10.15 -15.76
N LYS A 86 12.73 -8.91 -15.63
CA LYS A 86 13.05 -8.06 -14.47
C LYS A 86 12.57 -8.71 -13.17
N ALA A 87 11.34 -9.22 -13.14
CA ALA A 87 10.80 -9.90 -11.97
C ALA A 87 11.61 -11.13 -11.59
N LYS A 88 11.98 -11.97 -12.57
CA LYS A 88 12.84 -13.17 -12.37
C LYS A 88 14.21 -12.78 -11.83
N ALA A 89 14.84 -11.73 -12.38
CA ALA A 89 16.13 -11.25 -11.89
C ALA A 89 16.03 -10.71 -10.44
N ALA A 90 14.88 -10.12 -10.07
CA ALA A 90 14.65 -9.72 -8.69
C ALA A 90 14.52 -10.93 -7.74
N TYR A 91 13.87 -12.03 -8.16
CA TYR A 91 13.86 -13.29 -7.38
C TYR A 91 15.27 -13.84 -7.18
N GLU A 92 16.05 -13.99 -8.26
CA GLU A 92 17.43 -14.47 -8.19
C GLU A 92 18.28 -13.65 -7.23
N PHE A 93 18.17 -12.31 -7.28
CA PHE A 93 18.89 -11.42 -6.37
C PHE A 93 18.50 -11.63 -4.90
N LEU A 94 17.20 -11.81 -4.61
CA LEU A 94 16.72 -12.02 -3.24
C LEU A 94 17.14 -13.39 -2.71
N GLU A 95 17.04 -14.45 -3.51
CA GLU A 95 17.41 -15.83 -3.14
C GLU A 95 18.92 -16.00 -2.90
N ASP A 96 19.76 -15.28 -3.66
CA ASP A 96 21.22 -15.31 -3.51
C ASP A 96 21.72 -14.48 -2.31
N SER A 97 20.84 -13.76 -1.61
CA SER A 97 21.21 -12.94 -0.46
C SER A 97 21.58 -13.79 0.75
N ASP A 98 22.68 -13.44 1.47
CA ASP A 98 23.05 -14.10 2.72
C ASP A 98 21.96 -13.89 3.79
N PRO A 99 21.27 -14.96 4.25
CA PRO A 99 20.13 -14.86 5.18
C PRO A 99 20.44 -14.14 6.50
N GLU A 100 21.71 -14.18 6.95
CA GLU A 100 22.13 -13.52 8.19
C GLU A 100 22.44 -12.02 8.00
N SER A 101 22.57 -11.55 6.78
CA SER A 101 22.78 -10.13 6.46
C SER A 101 21.50 -9.32 6.60
N LEU A 102 21.62 -7.99 6.73
CA LEU A 102 20.44 -7.09 6.72
C LEU A 102 19.64 -7.24 5.42
N THR A 103 20.33 -7.29 4.29
CA THR A 103 19.70 -7.50 2.98
C THR A 103 18.98 -8.85 2.90
N GLY A 104 19.59 -9.92 3.42
CA GLY A 104 18.98 -11.25 3.42
C GLY A 104 17.73 -11.33 4.29
N LYS A 105 17.71 -10.66 5.45
CA LYS A 105 16.49 -10.58 6.29
C LYS A 105 15.35 -9.84 5.59
N ILE A 106 15.67 -8.76 4.87
CA ILE A 106 14.67 -8.07 4.03
C ILE A 106 14.22 -8.97 2.88
N ALA A 107 15.14 -9.67 2.23
CA ALA A 107 14.83 -10.60 1.15
C ALA A 107 13.88 -11.72 1.62
N ASN A 108 14.15 -12.35 2.77
CA ASN A 108 13.25 -13.34 3.35
C ASN A 108 11.86 -12.77 3.63
N LEU A 109 11.76 -11.55 4.18
CA LEU A 109 10.48 -10.89 4.44
C LEU A 109 9.71 -10.65 3.14
N ILE A 110 10.38 -10.24 2.05
CA ILE A 110 9.77 -10.03 0.74
C ILE A 110 9.27 -11.36 0.15
N LEU A 111 10.12 -12.40 0.15
CA LEU A 111 9.78 -13.71 -0.43
C LEU A 111 8.64 -14.40 0.32
N THR A 112 8.55 -14.18 1.64
CA THR A 112 7.49 -14.75 2.48
C THR A 112 6.26 -13.84 2.62
N ALA A 113 6.28 -12.61 2.09
CA ALA A 113 5.16 -11.67 2.18
C ALA A 113 3.83 -12.24 1.68
N PRO A 114 3.79 -13.08 0.62
CA PRO A 114 2.55 -13.70 0.16
C PRO A 114 1.95 -14.73 1.13
N PHE A 115 2.68 -15.11 2.19
CA PHE A 115 2.22 -16.10 3.16
C PHE A 115 2.02 -15.48 4.55
N SER A 116 1.13 -16.09 5.34
CA SER A 116 0.81 -15.65 6.70
C SER A 116 1.90 -16.06 7.70
N THR A 117 3.14 -15.55 7.56
CA THR A 117 4.21 -15.81 8.53
C THR A 117 4.62 -14.54 9.30
N SER A 118 4.94 -14.67 10.59
CA SER A 118 5.40 -13.55 11.43
C SER A 118 6.90 -13.58 11.72
N LEU A 119 7.56 -14.70 11.46
CA LEU A 119 8.96 -14.92 11.87
C LEU A 119 9.94 -13.97 11.19
N ASP A 120 9.81 -13.79 9.87
CA ASP A 120 10.71 -12.93 9.10
C ASP A 120 10.51 -11.45 9.45
N ARG A 121 9.29 -11.05 9.77
CA ARG A 121 8.96 -9.70 10.25
C ARG A 121 9.71 -9.39 11.55
N ASP A 122 9.66 -10.27 12.53
CA ASP A 122 10.28 -10.06 13.82
C ASP A 122 11.82 -10.04 13.70
N ALA A 123 12.41 -10.82 12.79
CA ALA A 123 13.82 -10.79 12.48
C ALA A 123 14.27 -9.43 11.91
N VAL A 124 13.47 -8.82 11.03
CA VAL A 124 13.72 -7.47 10.50
C VAL A 124 13.59 -6.42 11.59
N ILE A 125 12.54 -6.47 12.41
CA ILE A 125 12.31 -5.50 13.50
C ILE A 125 13.45 -5.57 14.54
N ALA A 126 13.99 -6.75 14.83
CA ALA A 126 15.07 -6.95 15.80
C ALA A 126 16.38 -6.24 15.42
N GLU A 127 16.61 -5.95 14.12
CA GLU A 127 17.78 -5.20 13.66
C GLU A 127 17.72 -3.70 14.04
N GLY A 128 16.56 -3.21 14.40
CA GLY A 128 16.37 -1.84 14.85
C GLY A 128 16.72 -0.80 13.77
N GLU A 129 17.35 0.30 14.19
CA GLU A 129 17.63 1.42 13.29
C GLU A 129 18.63 1.08 12.16
N ALA A 130 19.46 0.07 12.33
CA ALA A 130 20.50 -0.29 11.35
C ALA A 130 19.92 -0.71 9.99
N ILE A 131 18.74 -1.35 9.95
CA ILE A 131 18.11 -1.85 8.73
C ILE A 131 17.25 -0.79 8.02
N VAL A 132 16.91 0.30 8.69
CA VAL A 132 15.98 1.32 8.17
C VAL A 132 16.41 1.93 6.83
N PRO A 133 17.69 2.31 6.61
CA PRO A 133 18.10 2.86 5.31
C PRO A 133 17.93 1.88 4.15
N ASP A 134 18.14 0.58 4.38
CA ASP A 134 18.00 -0.45 3.35
C ASP A 134 16.51 -0.66 3.00
N ILE A 135 15.61 -0.67 3.99
CA ILE A 135 14.17 -0.75 3.75
C ILE A 135 13.70 0.46 2.93
N ILE A 136 14.10 1.68 3.31
CA ILE A 136 13.74 2.91 2.60
C ILE A 136 14.19 2.82 1.14
N LYS A 137 15.45 2.44 0.91
CA LYS A 137 16.01 2.31 -0.45
C LYS A 137 15.22 1.32 -1.30
N ILE A 138 14.74 0.22 -0.73
CA ILE A 138 13.93 -0.78 -1.43
C ILE A 138 12.54 -0.22 -1.76
N LEU A 139 11.89 0.47 -0.82
CA LEU A 139 10.59 1.10 -1.07
C LEU A 139 10.67 2.21 -2.14
N ASP A 140 11.80 2.91 -2.24
CA ASP A 140 12.03 3.93 -3.27
C ASP A 140 12.11 3.36 -4.70
N THR A 141 12.39 2.06 -4.88
CA THR A 141 12.44 1.43 -6.22
C THR A 141 11.07 1.29 -6.86
N LEU A 142 10.00 1.27 -6.07
CA LEU A 142 8.60 1.09 -6.48
C LEU A 142 8.28 -0.27 -7.15
N ASP A 143 9.26 -1.08 -7.51
CA ASP A 143 9.05 -2.36 -8.18
C ASP A 143 8.20 -3.32 -7.35
N LEU A 144 8.43 -3.37 -6.02
CA LEU A 144 7.71 -4.26 -5.11
C LEU A 144 6.22 -3.91 -4.92
N PHE A 145 5.80 -2.72 -5.36
CA PHE A 145 4.38 -2.31 -5.34
C PHE A 145 3.58 -2.97 -6.47
N HIS A 146 4.27 -3.52 -7.48
CA HIS A 146 3.61 -4.18 -8.59
C HIS A 146 3.48 -5.69 -8.32
N PRO A 147 2.28 -6.31 -8.49
CA PRO A 147 2.05 -7.72 -8.19
C PRO A 147 2.94 -8.71 -8.96
N LEU A 148 3.52 -8.29 -10.08
CA LEU A 148 4.43 -9.12 -10.89
C LEU A 148 5.80 -9.34 -10.24
N PHE A 149 6.18 -8.51 -9.25
CA PHE A 149 7.47 -8.61 -8.57
C PHE A 149 7.40 -9.48 -7.31
N PRO A 150 8.55 -9.91 -6.75
CA PRO A 150 8.59 -10.72 -5.53
C PRO A 150 7.73 -10.12 -4.41
N GLY A 151 6.97 -10.96 -3.72
CA GLY A 151 6.05 -10.53 -2.68
C GLY A 151 4.65 -10.17 -3.16
N PHE A 152 4.34 -10.29 -4.47
CA PHE A 152 2.99 -10.13 -5.06
C PHE A 152 2.32 -8.79 -4.72
N GLY A 153 3.12 -7.71 -4.61
CA GLY A 153 2.62 -6.41 -4.16
C GLY A 153 2.36 -6.30 -2.65
N LEU A 154 2.52 -7.38 -1.86
CA LEU A 154 2.30 -7.37 -0.40
C LEU A 154 3.55 -6.97 0.39
N ALA A 155 4.73 -7.07 -0.21
CA ALA A 155 6.00 -6.75 0.45
C ALA A 155 6.06 -5.29 0.96
N PRO A 156 5.60 -4.25 0.25
CA PRO A 156 5.61 -2.88 0.75
C PRO A 156 4.87 -2.72 2.06
N GLN A 157 3.67 -3.29 2.20
CA GLN A 157 2.89 -3.25 3.44
C GLN A 157 3.67 -3.84 4.62
N ARG A 158 4.35 -4.98 4.41
CA ARG A 158 5.18 -5.63 5.43
C ARG A 158 6.37 -4.77 5.84
N LEU A 159 7.05 -4.17 4.86
CA LEU A 159 8.21 -3.28 5.11
C LEU A 159 7.80 -1.99 5.83
N ILE A 160 6.69 -1.37 5.42
CA ILE A 160 6.12 -0.18 6.08
C ILE A 160 5.74 -0.50 7.53
N ASP A 161 5.12 -1.65 7.78
CA ASP A 161 4.77 -2.10 9.14
C ASP A 161 6.04 -2.30 10.01
N CYS A 162 7.11 -2.89 9.46
CA CYS A 162 8.39 -3.01 10.14
C CYS A 162 8.96 -1.64 10.53
N LEU A 163 8.96 -0.65 9.61
CA LEU A 163 9.41 0.72 9.91
C LEU A 163 8.63 1.33 11.08
N GLY A 164 7.32 1.14 11.11
CA GLY A 164 6.47 1.59 12.22
C GLY A 164 6.86 0.97 13.56
N HIS A 165 7.18 -0.35 13.58
CA HIS A 165 7.54 -1.06 14.82
C HIS A 165 8.98 -0.81 15.25
N ILE A 166 9.91 -0.57 14.33
CA ILE A 166 11.29 -0.14 14.64
C ILE A 166 11.30 1.23 15.32
N ARG A 167 10.33 2.08 15.02
CA ARG A 167 10.16 3.42 15.63
C ARG A 167 11.36 4.35 15.44
N SER A 168 12.13 4.19 14.36
CA SER A 168 13.25 5.08 14.07
C SER A 168 12.77 6.41 13.47
N PRO A 169 13.27 7.56 13.96
CA PRO A 169 13.00 8.86 13.35
C PRO A 169 13.47 8.97 11.89
N LEU A 170 14.43 8.14 11.45
CA LEU A 170 14.94 8.14 10.08
C LEU A 170 13.86 7.78 9.05
N ALA A 171 12.85 7.02 9.45
CA ALA A 171 11.75 6.62 8.56
C ALA A 171 10.68 7.69 8.37
N ILE A 172 10.61 8.73 9.22
CA ILE A 172 9.48 9.68 9.26
C ILE A 172 9.34 10.43 7.94
N ARG A 173 10.40 11.08 7.47
CA ARG A 173 10.33 11.89 6.25
C ARG A 173 10.12 11.03 4.99
N PRO A 174 10.85 9.93 4.77
CA PRO A 174 10.58 9.03 3.64
C PRO A 174 9.14 8.53 3.60
N LEU A 175 8.61 8.02 4.72
CA LEU A 175 7.22 7.57 4.79
C LEU A 175 6.23 8.71 4.49
N PHE A 176 6.46 9.90 5.04
CA PHE A 176 5.59 11.05 4.79
C PHE A 176 5.59 11.47 3.31
N GLU A 177 6.75 11.44 2.63
CA GLU A 177 6.90 11.82 1.22
C GLU A 177 6.27 10.79 0.26
N MET A 178 6.01 9.54 0.70
CA MET A 178 5.30 8.53 -0.07
C MET A 178 3.79 8.80 -0.15
N ILE A 179 3.18 9.41 0.87
CA ILE A 179 1.72 9.61 0.95
C ILE A 179 1.21 10.50 -0.19
N GLY A 180 0.14 10.05 -0.83
CA GLY A 180 -0.51 10.75 -1.94
C GLY A 180 0.26 10.69 -3.26
N SER A 181 1.28 9.83 -3.37
CA SER A 181 1.89 9.44 -4.64
C SER A 181 0.96 8.46 -5.38
N PRO A 182 0.74 8.61 -6.68
CA PRO A 182 -0.13 7.69 -7.42
C PRO A 182 0.28 6.22 -7.34
N GLN A 183 1.56 5.95 -7.14
CA GLN A 183 2.12 4.59 -7.09
C GLN A 183 1.95 3.93 -5.71
N THR A 184 1.77 4.72 -4.66
CA THR A 184 1.70 4.23 -3.27
C THR A 184 0.38 4.56 -2.59
N ALA A 185 -0.57 5.17 -3.31
CA ALA A 185 -1.83 5.68 -2.73
C ALA A 185 -2.69 4.60 -2.04
N GLU A 186 -2.59 3.36 -2.46
CA GLU A 186 -3.26 2.23 -1.81
C GLU A 186 -2.66 1.87 -0.43
N TYR A 187 -1.45 2.37 -0.12
CA TYR A 187 -0.76 2.15 1.16
C TYR A 187 -0.78 3.40 2.08
N ASP A 188 -1.51 4.46 1.72
CA ASP A 188 -1.53 5.70 2.50
C ASP A 188 -1.96 5.45 3.95
N ASP A 189 -2.94 4.56 4.18
CA ASP A 189 -3.43 4.19 5.52
C ASP A 189 -2.37 3.44 6.33
N GLU A 190 -1.66 2.50 5.72
CA GLU A 190 -0.57 1.74 6.33
C GLU A 190 0.60 2.66 6.68
N ILE A 191 0.95 3.59 5.78
CA ILE A 191 2.02 4.57 6.00
C ILE A 191 1.65 5.49 7.17
N ALA A 192 0.42 6.02 7.21
CA ALA A 192 -0.05 6.85 8.31
C ALA A 192 -0.08 6.09 9.65
N SER A 193 -0.49 4.81 9.62
CA SER A 193 -0.43 3.91 10.78
C SER A 193 1.01 3.67 11.25
N ALA A 194 1.96 3.49 10.32
CA ALA A 194 3.39 3.34 10.66
C ALA A 194 3.95 4.61 11.31
N LEU A 195 3.61 5.79 10.79
CA LEU A 195 3.99 7.06 11.42
C LEU A 195 3.43 7.18 12.85
N ALA A 196 2.17 6.77 13.06
CA ALA A 196 1.59 6.74 14.40
C ALA A 196 2.32 5.76 15.35
N LYS A 197 2.74 4.58 14.87
CA LYS A 197 3.54 3.62 15.64
C LYS A 197 4.94 4.15 15.98
N ILE A 198 5.57 4.96 15.11
CA ILE A 198 6.83 5.66 15.43
C ILE A 198 6.63 6.56 16.65
N GLY A 199 5.46 7.20 16.78
CA GLY A 199 5.03 7.88 17.99
C GLY A 199 5.50 9.32 18.09
N SER A 200 6.01 9.74 19.27
CA SER A 200 6.30 11.14 19.58
C SER A 200 7.18 11.87 18.54
N PRO A 201 8.25 11.31 17.97
CA PRO A 201 9.03 12.00 16.94
C PRO A 201 8.22 12.32 15.68
N ALA A 202 7.38 11.38 15.21
CA ALA A 202 6.52 11.60 14.06
C ALA A 202 5.42 12.64 14.38
N LYS A 203 4.79 12.56 15.56
CA LYS A 203 3.82 13.55 16.03
C LYS A 203 4.40 14.96 16.01
N GLN A 204 5.60 15.17 16.55
CA GLN A 204 6.25 16.48 16.56
C GLN A 204 6.58 17.00 15.16
N PHE A 205 7.01 16.11 14.26
CA PHE A 205 7.22 16.45 12.85
C PHE A 205 5.92 16.95 12.21
N LEU A 206 4.81 16.23 12.38
CA LEU A 206 3.49 16.59 11.82
C LEU A 206 2.95 17.89 12.42
N PHE A 207 3.12 18.12 13.73
CA PHE A 207 2.76 19.38 14.38
C PHE A 207 3.55 20.55 13.81
N SER A 208 4.86 20.38 13.58
CA SER A 208 5.70 21.42 13.01
C SER A 208 5.25 21.82 11.60
N LEU A 209 4.88 20.84 10.78
CA LEU A 209 4.34 21.08 9.44
C LEU A 209 3.01 21.85 9.50
N LEU A 210 2.05 21.38 10.31
CA LEU A 210 0.74 22.03 10.43
C LEU A 210 0.80 23.43 11.04
N SER A 211 1.81 23.73 11.86
CA SER A 211 2.03 25.05 12.43
C SER A 211 2.76 26.00 11.48
N SER A 212 3.34 25.47 10.40
CA SER A 212 4.16 26.26 9.47
C SER A 212 3.32 27.21 8.59
N SER A 213 3.99 28.14 7.93
CA SER A 213 3.44 29.04 6.92
C SER A 213 4.47 29.22 5.79
N PRO A 214 4.04 29.33 4.53
CA PRO A 214 2.64 29.30 4.06
C PRO A 214 2.02 27.91 4.15
N ILE A 215 0.67 27.83 4.07
CA ILE A 215 -0.04 26.57 3.96
C ILE A 215 0.28 25.93 2.59
N THR A 216 0.60 24.63 2.61
CA THR A 216 0.95 23.83 1.42
C THR A 216 0.14 22.53 1.43
N LYS A 217 0.29 21.70 0.38
CA LYS A 217 -0.29 20.35 0.33
C LYS A 217 0.18 19.48 1.50
N ASP A 218 1.39 19.71 2.02
CA ASP A 218 1.91 18.95 3.16
C ASP A 218 1.05 19.10 4.43
N HIS A 219 0.30 20.20 4.57
CA HIS A 219 -0.65 20.37 5.69
C HIS A 219 -1.82 19.39 5.57
N GLU A 220 -2.29 19.11 4.33
CA GLU A 220 -3.34 18.13 4.10
C GLU A 220 -2.82 16.73 4.45
N THR A 221 -1.66 16.35 3.93
CA THR A 221 -1.01 15.08 4.26
C THR A 221 -0.74 14.95 5.78
N ALA A 222 -0.20 15.99 6.42
CA ALA A 222 0.07 15.98 7.86
C ALA A 222 -1.20 15.83 8.70
N SER A 223 -2.29 16.50 8.32
CA SER A 223 -3.58 16.36 9.01
C SER A 223 -4.20 14.97 8.81
N PHE A 224 -4.04 14.36 7.65
CA PHE A 224 -4.42 12.97 7.40
C PHE A 224 -3.66 12.02 8.32
N CYS A 225 -2.33 12.10 8.36
CA CYS A 225 -1.50 11.26 9.23
C CYS A 225 -1.84 11.42 10.71
N LEU A 226 -2.14 12.64 11.18
CA LEU A 226 -2.49 12.87 12.59
C LEU A 226 -3.78 12.18 13.02
N ALA A 227 -4.69 11.87 12.10
CA ALA A 227 -5.93 11.14 12.41
C ALA A 227 -5.68 9.71 12.92
N TYR A 228 -4.49 9.15 12.73
CA TYR A 228 -4.09 7.82 13.20
C TYR A 228 -3.49 7.80 14.60
N PHE A 229 -3.28 8.98 15.23
CA PHE A 229 -2.81 9.08 16.61
C PHE A 229 -4.00 9.15 17.56
N ASP A 230 -4.09 8.18 18.47
CA ASP A 230 -5.08 8.16 19.55
C ASP A 230 -4.47 8.87 20.80
N ASP A 231 -4.54 10.21 20.82
CA ASP A 231 -3.80 11.04 21.78
C ASP A 231 -4.51 12.37 22.01
N ASP A 232 -4.80 12.69 23.28
CA ASP A 232 -5.44 13.94 23.68
C ASP A 232 -4.66 15.19 23.26
N GLU A 233 -3.31 15.11 23.16
CA GLU A 233 -2.48 16.20 22.68
C GLU A 233 -2.78 16.51 21.21
N VAL A 234 -2.98 15.46 20.40
CA VAL A 234 -3.34 15.59 18.98
C VAL A 234 -4.74 16.21 18.83
N VAL A 235 -5.70 15.79 19.64
CA VAL A 235 -7.05 16.36 19.66
C VAL A 235 -7.02 17.85 20.01
N ASN A 236 -6.28 18.24 21.06
CA ASN A 236 -6.17 19.62 21.47
C ASN A 236 -5.47 20.48 20.40
N PHE A 237 -4.38 19.96 19.82
CA PHE A 237 -3.69 20.61 18.72
C PHE A 237 -4.61 20.82 17.50
N ALA A 238 -5.39 19.80 17.12
CA ALA A 238 -6.34 19.90 16.02
C ALA A 238 -7.41 20.98 16.28
N LYS A 239 -7.95 21.07 17.53
CA LYS A 239 -8.91 22.11 17.94
C LYS A 239 -8.34 23.52 17.80
N GLU A 240 -7.04 23.70 18.05
CA GLU A 240 -6.34 24.99 17.92
C GLU A 240 -6.13 25.36 16.44
N GLN A 241 -5.68 24.40 15.62
CA GLN A 241 -5.35 24.65 14.21
C GLN A 241 -6.58 24.81 13.30
N LEU A 242 -7.69 24.16 13.62
CA LEU A 242 -8.88 24.03 12.77
C LEU A 242 -9.46 25.37 12.28
N PHE A 243 -9.32 26.45 13.05
CA PHE A 243 -9.91 27.75 12.74
C PHE A 243 -8.96 28.74 12.07
N ARG A 244 -7.81 28.27 11.56
CA ARG A 244 -6.91 29.11 10.78
C ARG A 244 -7.55 29.48 9.44
N PRO A 245 -7.70 30.79 9.11
CA PRO A 245 -8.41 31.22 7.90
C PRO A 245 -7.79 30.71 6.60
N GLU A 246 -6.46 30.53 6.62
CA GLU A 246 -5.69 30.12 5.44
C GLU A 246 -6.02 28.69 4.98
N LEU A 247 -6.56 27.85 5.88
CA LEU A 247 -6.90 26.46 5.60
C LEU A 247 -8.03 26.29 4.57
N ILE A 248 -8.79 27.35 4.28
CA ILE A 248 -9.87 27.26 3.29
C ILE A 248 -9.37 26.88 1.89
N GLN A 249 -8.10 27.13 1.59
CA GLN A 249 -7.45 26.71 0.35
C GLN A 249 -7.19 25.20 0.29
N PHE A 250 -7.22 24.51 1.44
CA PHE A 250 -6.98 23.09 1.61
C PHE A 250 -8.12 22.46 2.41
N PRO A 251 -9.32 22.31 1.82
CA PRO A 251 -10.53 21.94 2.54
C PRO A 251 -10.47 20.57 3.21
N HIS A 252 -9.68 19.62 2.68
CA HIS A 252 -9.47 18.32 3.31
C HIS A 252 -8.70 18.44 4.63
N THR A 253 -7.78 19.41 4.77
CA THR A 253 -7.14 19.70 6.06
C THR A 253 -8.18 20.06 7.12
N ILE A 254 -9.18 20.89 6.76
CA ILE A 254 -10.28 21.25 7.68
C ILE A 254 -11.08 19.99 8.06
N PHE A 255 -11.35 19.13 7.09
CA PHE A 255 -12.08 17.88 7.34
C PHE A 255 -11.32 16.96 8.30
N HIS A 256 -10.03 16.71 8.08
CA HIS A 256 -9.21 15.85 8.94
C HIS A 256 -9.09 16.44 10.36
N LEU A 257 -8.80 17.74 10.49
CA LEU A 257 -8.72 18.40 11.80
C LEU A 257 -10.07 18.37 12.53
N ALA A 258 -11.19 18.53 11.83
CA ALA A 258 -12.52 18.43 12.43
C ALA A 258 -12.79 17.00 12.93
N ASN A 259 -12.46 15.98 12.13
CA ASN A 259 -12.59 14.57 12.52
C ASN A 259 -11.79 14.28 13.79
N ILE A 260 -10.50 14.65 13.83
CA ILE A 260 -9.65 14.48 15.01
C ILE A 260 -10.26 15.19 16.23
N SER A 261 -10.69 16.45 16.05
CA SER A 261 -11.24 17.28 17.14
C SER A 261 -12.53 16.72 17.74
N LEU A 262 -13.27 15.90 16.98
CA LEU A 262 -14.53 15.29 17.40
C LEU A 262 -14.35 13.88 18.00
N GLN A 263 -13.15 13.33 18.05
CA GLN A 263 -12.88 12.06 18.72
C GLN A 263 -13.21 12.12 20.22
N THR A 264 -12.99 13.26 20.86
CA THR A 264 -13.46 13.51 22.25
C THR A 264 -14.88 14.07 22.22
N LYS A 265 -15.88 13.21 22.49
CA LYS A 265 -17.32 13.50 22.35
C LYS A 265 -17.92 14.46 23.38
N GLU A 266 -17.17 14.91 24.41
CA GLU A 266 -17.71 15.57 25.60
C GLU A 266 -17.40 17.07 25.71
N ASP A 267 -17.20 17.78 24.58
CA ASP A 267 -16.98 19.23 24.60
C ASP A 267 -18.10 20.01 23.87
N PRO A 268 -19.26 20.22 24.52
CA PRO A 268 -20.38 20.95 23.91
C PRO A 268 -20.01 22.37 23.45
N SER A 269 -19.05 23.01 24.17
CA SER A 269 -18.63 24.37 23.84
C SER A 269 -17.83 24.40 22.54
N PHE A 270 -16.99 23.38 22.29
CA PHE A 270 -16.27 23.22 21.04
C PHE A 270 -17.22 22.88 19.87
N ILE A 271 -18.20 22.01 20.10
CA ILE A 271 -19.22 21.66 19.11
C ILE A 271 -20.00 22.90 18.65
N GLU A 272 -20.45 23.72 19.57
CA GLU A 272 -21.13 24.99 19.29
C GLU A 272 -20.20 25.93 18.48
N LYS A 273 -18.93 26.06 18.89
CA LYS A 273 -17.93 26.86 18.20
C LYS A 273 -17.70 26.33 16.77
N LEU A 274 -17.60 25.02 16.58
CA LEU A 274 -17.42 24.38 15.28
C LEU A 274 -18.59 24.67 14.35
N LYS A 275 -19.85 24.44 14.80
CA LYS A 275 -21.05 24.71 14.02
C LYS A 275 -21.14 26.17 13.56
N ARG A 276 -20.72 27.11 14.41
CA ARG A 276 -20.78 28.53 14.12
C ARG A 276 -19.68 29.03 13.19
N ASN A 277 -18.47 28.46 13.30
CA ASN A 277 -17.28 28.97 12.61
C ASN A 277 -16.83 28.09 11.42
N LEU A 278 -17.56 27.03 11.10
CA LEU A 278 -17.26 26.23 9.91
C LEU A 278 -17.35 27.10 8.65
N PRO A 279 -16.29 27.20 7.82
CA PRO A 279 -16.26 28.09 6.68
C PRO A 279 -17.44 27.86 5.73
N LYS A 280 -18.09 28.98 5.28
CA LYS A 280 -19.24 28.90 4.35
C LYS A 280 -18.82 28.43 2.97
N ASP A 281 -17.59 28.72 2.57
CA ASP A 281 -17.00 28.39 1.28
C ASP A 281 -16.41 26.96 1.23
N LEU A 282 -16.53 26.19 2.34
CA LEU A 282 -16.16 24.79 2.34
C LEU A 282 -17.05 24.00 1.36
N PRO A 283 -16.48 23.08 0.54
CA PRO A 283 -17.26 22.21 -0.35
C PRO A 283 -18.44 21.55 0.39
N SER A 284 -19.62 21.58 -0.22
CA SER A 284 -20.88 21.16 0.46
C SER A 284 -20.81 19.73 1.00
N PHE A 285 -20.21 18.81 0.25
CA PHE A 285 -20.04 17.41 0.68
C PHE A 285 -19.18 17.29 1.94
N LEU A 286 -18.04 17.99 2.03
CA LEU A 286 -17.19 17.98 3.25
C LEU A 286 -17.89 18.61 4.43
N ARG A 287 -18.61 19.69 4.18
CA ARG A 287 -19.41 20.36 5.22
C ARG A 287 -20.48 19.41 5.79
N GLU A 288 -21.20 18.70 4.92
CA GLU A 288 -22.21 17.74 5.32
C GLU A 288 -21.62 16.58 6.13
N GLU A 289 -20.46 16.04 5.69
CA GLU A 289 -19.77 14.98 6.41
C GLU A 289 -19.31 15.45 7.81
N ILE A 290 -18.72 16.65 7.94
CA ILE A 290 -18.36 17.22 9.25
C ILE A 290 -19.61 17.36 10.13
N LEU A 291 -20.73 17.84 9.57
CA LEU A 291 -21.96 18.00 10.35
C LEU A 291 -22.58 16.68 10.80
N LYS A 292 -22.42 15.60 10.01
CA LYS A 292 -22.86 14.23 10.39
C LYS A 292 -22.04 13.62 11.52
N MET A 293 -20.74 13.98 11.62
CA MET A 293 -19.87 13.52 12.71
C MET A 293 -20.22 14.17 14.07
N ILE A 294 -20.93 15.29 14.06
CA ILE A 294 -21.32 16.00 15.27
C ILE A 294 -22.49 15.26 15.94
N PRO A 295 -22.37 14.87 17.22
CA PRO A 295 -23.41 14.16 17.96
C PRO A 295 -24.70 14.97 18.15
#